data_0ff0718bd856e99a14555c3d0ae579ca
#
_entry.id   0ff0718bd856e99a14555c3d0ae579ca
#
_cell.length_a   1.000
_cell.length_b   1.000
_cell.length_c   1.000
_cell.angle_alpha   90.00
_cell.angle_beta   90.00
_cell.angle_gamma   90.00
#
_symmetry.space_group_name_H-M   'P 1'
#
loop_
_entity.id
_entity.type
_entity.pdbx_description
1 polymer ?
#
loop_
_entity_poly.entity_id
_entity_poly.type
_entity_poly.pdbx_seq_one_letter_code
_entity_poly.pdbx_strand_id
1 'polypeptide(L)'
;MKIIWSPISIDRITEIAKYIAIDNRRAANTWIEEVFKKVEQLQSFPRSGRIVPELNEDIIREIIYGNYRIIYRIELKQISILTIRNIRQILPEIEVK
;
A
#
# COMPACT_ATOMS: atom_id res chain seq x y z
N MET A 1 -2.67 -1.46 16.35
CA MET A 1 -3.88 -1.29 15.53
C MET A 1 -4.04 -2.47 14.58
N LYS A 2 -5.25 -2.84 14.28
CA LYS A 2 -5.57 -3.90 13.33
C LYS A 2 -5.33 -3.43 11.90
N ILE A 3 -4.79 -4.30 11.05
CA ILE A 3 -4.59 -4.01 9.63
C ILE A 3 -5.71 -4.68 8.83
N ILE A 4 -6.40 -3.91 8.00
CA ILE A 4 -7.46 -4.41 7.12
C ILE A 4 -7.05 -4.10 5.67
N TRP A 5 -6.99 -5.13 4.85
CA TRP A 5 -6.69 -5.00 3.43
C TRP A 5 -8.00 -4.88 2.64
N SER A 6 -8.14 -3.82 1.87
CA SER A 6 -9.31 -3.69 1.00
C SER A 6 -9.26 -4.70 -0.14
N PRO A 7 -10.39 -5.08 -0.74
CA PRO A 7 -10.39 -5.94 -1.92
C PRO A 7 -9.52 -5.36 -3.05
N ILE A 8 -9.59 -4.06 -3.29
CA ILE A 8 -8.77 -3.39 -4.31
C ILE A 8 -7.29 -3.54 -4.02
N SER A 9 -6.87 -3.39 -2.76
CA SER A 9 -5.46 -3.52 -2.40
C SER A 9 -4.93 -4.93 -2.66
N ILE A 10 -5.74 -5.94 -2.37
CA ILE A 10 -5.37 -7.34 -2.64
C ILE A 10 -5.28 -7.57 -4.16
N ASP A 11 -6.22 -7.05 -4.93
CA ASP A 11 -6.17 -7.16 -6.39
C ASP A 11 -4.90 -6.51 -6.95
N ARG A 12 -4.52 -5.33 -6.44
CA ARG A 12 -3.32 -4.62 -6.90
C ARG A 12 -2.05 -5.38 -6.55
N ILE A 13 -1.94 -5.91 -5.32
CA ILE A 13 -0.79 -6.76 -4.94
C ILE A 13 -0.67 -7.92 -5.90
N THR A 14 -1.79 -8.60 -6.19
CA THR A 14 -1.80 -9.76 -7.07
C THR A 14 -1.34 -9.39 -8.48
N GLU A 15 -1.86 -8.32 -9.04
CA GLU A 15 -1.48 -7.84 -10.38
C GLU A 15 0.00 -7.50 -10.46
N ILE A 16 0.50 -6.75 -9.47
CA ILE A 16 1.90 -6.33 -9.46
C ILE A 16 2.82 -7.54 -9.31
N ALA A 17 2.48 -8.47 -8.40
CA ALA A 17 3.28 -9.68 -8.21
C ALA A 17 3.33 -10.53 -9.48
N LYS A 18 2.21 -10.68 -10.18
CA LYS A 18 2.18 -11.41 -11.46
C LYS A 18 3.07 -10.74 -12.51
N TYR A 19 3.03 -9.43 -12.56
CA TYR A 19 3.87 -8.66 -13.49
C TYR A 19 5.36 -8.88 -13.21
N ILE A 20 5.77 -8.80 -11.94
CA ILE A 20 7.15 -9.04 -11.54
C ILE A 20 7.56 -10.49 -11.84
N ALA A 21 6.65 -11.44 -11.61
CA ALA A 21 6.92 -12.86 -11.80
C ALA A 21 7.16 -13.26 -13.26
N ILE A 22 6.70 -12.46 -14.22
CA ILE A 22 6.97 -12.70 -15.64
C ILE A 22 8.48 -12.82 -15.87
N ASP A 23 9.26 -11.93 -15.24
CA ASP A 23 10.71 -11.94 -15.37
C ASP A 23 11.39 -12.77 -14.28
N ASN A 24 10.86 -12.75 -13.05
CA ASN A 24 11.54 -13.38 -11.93
C ASN A 24 10.56 -13.70 -10.80
N ARG A 25 10.24 -14.99 -10.64
CA ARG A 25 9.31 -15.46 -9.59
C ARG A 25 9.84 -15.18 -8.19
N ARG A 26 11.14 -15.34 -7.98
CA ARG A 26 11.75 -15.09 -6.66
C ARG A 26 11.63 -13.62 -6.28
N ALA A 27 11.83 -12.74 -7.24
CA ALA A 27 11.68 -11.31 -7.02
C ALA A 27 10.23 -10.96 -6.65
N ALA A 28 9.25 -11.60 -7.28
CA ALA A 28 7.84 -11.40 -6.94
C ALA A 28 7.54 -11.81 -5.50
N ASN A 29 8.02 -12.99 -5.08
CA ASN A 29 7.82 -13.47 -3.72
C ASN A 29 8.49 -12.54 -2.69
N THR A 30 9.71 -12.10 -2.96
CA THR A 30 10.41 -11.15 -2.09
C THR A 30 9.64 -9.84 -1.99
N TRP A 31 9.12 -9.34 -3.10
CA TRP A 31 8.35 -8.10 -3.12
C TRP A 31 7.10 -8.21 -2.23
N ILE A 32 6.36 -9.32 -2.36
CA ILE A 32 5.18 -9.55 -1.51
C ILE A 32 5.56 -9.55 -0.03
N GLU A 33 6.60 -10.30 0.34
CA GLU A 33 7.05 -10.38 1.73
C GLU A 33 7.43 -9.01 2.28
N GLU A 34 8.16 -8.22 1.51
CA GLU A 34 8.59 -6.90 1.93
C GLU A 34 7.42 -5.91 2.07
N VAL A 35 6.43 -6.00 1.17
CA VAL A 35 5.22 -5.17 1.28
C VAL A 35 4.49 -5.49 2.59
N PHE A 36 4.30 -6.78 2.90
CA PHE A 36 3.63 -7.16 4.14
C PHE A 36 4.40 -6.72 5.38
N LYS A 37 5.73 -6.84 5.37
CA LYS A 37 6.56 -6.37 6.50
C LYS A 37 6.39 -4.87 6.73
N LYS A 38 6.41 -4.08 5.66
CA LYS A 38 6.25 -2.64 5.78
C LYS A 38 4.88 -2.25 6.31
N VAL A 39 3.85 -2.94 5.87
CA VAL A 39 2.49 -2.70 6.34
C VAL A 39 2.33 -3.09 7.80
N GLU A 40 2.92 -4.21 8.23
CA GLU A 40 2.86 -4.64 9.63
C GLU A 40 3.41 -3.59 10.58
N GLN A 41 4.44 -2.85 10.18
CA GLN A 41 5.02 -1.79 11.00
C GLN A 41 4.02 -0.69 11.33
N LEU A 42 2.97 -0.53 10.52
CA LEU A 42 1.93 0.46 10.77
C LEU A 42 1.12 0.16 12.03
N GLN A 43 1.10 -1.10 12.49
CA GLN A 43 0.43 -1.44 13.75
C GLN A 43 1.01 -0.67 14.93
N SER A 44 2.33 -0.50 14.94
CA SER A 44 3.04 0.23 15.99
C SER A 44 3.26 1.70 15.65
N PHE A 45 3.38 2.03 14.37
CA PHE A 45 3.72 3.37 13.89
C PHE A 45 2.75 3.82 12.79
N PRO A 46 1.48 4.07 13.14
CA PRO A 46 0.47 4.40 12.12
C PRO A 46 0.79 5.64 11.29
N ARG A 47 1.49 6.60 11.86
CA ARG A 47 1.83 7.86 11.21
C ARG A 47 3.22 7.89 10.59
N SER A 48 3.86 6.72 10.44
CA SER A 48 5.20 6.64 9.84
C SER A 48 5.20 6.94 8.33
N GLY A 49 4.08 6.71 7.64
CA GLY A 49 3.95 7.10 6.24
C GLY A 49 3.71 8.61 6.10
N ARG A 50 4.02 9.15 4.92
CA ARG A 50 3.79 10.57 4.65
C ARG A 50 2.34 10.81 4.23
N ILE A 51 1.88 12.03 4.41
CA ILE A 51 0.56 12.43 3.90
C ILE A 51 0.59 12.31 2.36
N VAL A 52 -0.47 11.73 1.79
CA VAL A 52 -0.59 11.62 0.32
C VAL A 52 -0.71 13.03 -0.25
N PRO A 53 0.25 13.48 -1.09
CA PRO A 53 0.27 14.87 -1.55
C PRO A 53 -0.98 15.30 -2.32
N GLU A 54 -1.55 14.41 -3.12
CA GLU A 54 -2.72 14.72 -3.94
C GLU A 54 -3.96 15.02 -3.11
N LEU A 55 -4.05 14.44 -1.90
CA LEU A 55 -5.23 14.55 -1.05
C LEU A 55 -5.03 15.54 0.10
N ASN A 56 -3.79 15.65 0.57
CA ASN A 56 -3.44 16.52 1.69
C ASN A 56 -4.34 16.32 2.93
N GLU A 57 -4.70 15.07 3.23
CA GLU A 57 -5.50 14.70 4.39
C GLU A 57 -4.64 13.95 5.40
N ASP A 58 -4.66 14.38 6.66
CA ASP A 58 -3.80 13.84 7.71
C ASP A 58 -3.95 12.34 7.92
N ILE A 59 -5.16 11.81 7.72
CA ILE A 59 -5.44 10.39 7.97
C ILE A 59 -5.16 9.49 6.77
N ILE A 60 -4.89 10.05 5.59
CA ILE A 60 -4.58 9.26 4.39
C ILE A 60 -3.10 9.43 4.08
N ARG A 61 -2.38 8.33 4.25
CA ARG A 61 -0.93 8.34 4.15
C ARG A 61 -0.43 7.26 3.21
N GLU A 62 0.84 7.32 2.90
CA GLU A 62 1.47 6.34 2.02
C GLU A 62 2.85 5.96 2.51
N ILE A 63 3.20 4.69 2.26
CA ILE A 63 4.56 4.20 2.39
C ILE A 63 5.08 3.99 0.98
N ILE A 64 6.29 4.46 0.71
CA ILE A 64 6.94 4.23 -0.58
C ILE A 64 7.85 3.02 -0.44
N TYR A 65 7.69 2.04 -1.31
CA TYR A 65 8.58 0.89 -1.40
C TYR A 65 8.97 0.68 -2.86
N GLY A 66 10.25 0.88 -3.18
CA GLY A 66 10.71 0.83 -4.56
C GLY A 66 9.95 1.84 -5.42
N ASN A 67 9.32 1.36 -6.47
CA ASN A 67 8.54 2.20 -7.38
C ASN A 67 7.05 2.21 -7.05
N TYR A 68 6.67 1.78 -5.84
CA TYR A 68 5.26 1.62 -5.49
C TYR A 68 4.88 2.45 -4.28
N ARG A 69 3.63 2.90 -4.29
CA ARG A 69 2.99 3.65 -3.21
C ARG A 69 1.98 2.72 -2.55
N ILE A 70 2.12 2.48 -1.26
CA ILE A 70 1.15 1.72 -0.46
C ILE A 70 0.32 2.76 0.29
N ILE A 71 -0.92 2.91 -0.10
CA ILE A 71 -1.79 3.97 0.43
C ILE A 71 -2.73 3.40 1.47
N TYR A 72 -2.79 4.06 2.63
CA TYR A 72 -3.60 3.60 3.74
C TYR A 72 -4.31 4.76 4.43
N ARG A 73 -5.38 4.42 5.15
CA ARG A 73 -6.13 5.37 5.96
C ARG A 73 -6.06 4.96 7.42
N ILE A 74 -5.77 5.93 8.27
CA ILE A 74 -5.76 5.74 9.73
C ILE A 74 -7.18 5.93 10.24
N GLU A 75 -7.73 4.88 10.86
CA GLU A 75 -9.06 4.91 11.45
C GLU A 75 -8.93 4.73 12.98
N LEU A 76 -10.03 4.87 13.70
CA LEU A 76 -9.99 4.89 15.15
C LEU A 76 -9.32 3.65 15.75
N LYS A 77 -9.64 2.45 15.25
CA LYS A 77 -9.13 1.19 15.79
C LYS A 77 -8.41 0.34 14.76
N GLN A 78 -8.24 0.82 13.54
CA GLN A 78 -7.63 0.03 12.48
C GLN A 78 -6.92 0.90 11.45
N ILE A 79 -6.08 0.25 10.68
CA ILE A 79 -5.45 0.82 9.50
C ILE A 79 -6.08 0.12 8.29
N SER A 80 -6.69 0.88 7.40
CA SER A 80 -7.25 0.32 6.16
C SER A 80 -6.27 0.53 5.03
N ILE A 81 -5.79 -0.57 4.43
CA ILE A 81 -4.94 -0.47 3.25
C ILE A 81 -5.86 -0.29 2.04
N LEU A 82 -5.76 0.86 1.40
CA LEU A 82 -6.70 1.26 0.35
C LEU A 82 -6.31 0.76 -1.02
N THR A 83 -5.06 0.93 -1.40
CA THR A 83 -4.56 0.53 -2.72
C THR A 83 -3.03 0.53 -2.75
N ILE A 84 -2.47 -0.05 -3.81
CA ILE A 84 -1.04 0.03 -4.12
C ILE A 84 -0.93 0.44 -5.58
N ARG A 85 -0.12 1.44 -5.86
CA ARG A 85 0.07 1.97 -7.21
C ARG A 85 1.55 2.24 -7.48
N ASN A 86 1.93 2.16 -8.74
CA ASN A 86 3.24 2.63 -9.17
C ASN A 86 3.30 4.15 -8.95
N ILE A 87 4.46 4.66 -8.53
CA ILE A 87 4.61 6.10 -8.22
C ILE A 87 4.37 7.02 -9.42
N ARG A 88 4.44 6.47 -10.64
CA ARG A 88 4.21 7.22 -11.88
C ARG A 88 2.76 7.24 -12.33
N GLN A 89 1.92 6.45 -11.68
CA GLN A 89 0.50 6.39 -12.04
C GLN A 89 -0.29 7.47 -11.30
N ILE A 90 -1.31 7.99 -11.99
CA ILE A 90 -2.27 8.88 -11.35
C ILE A 90 -3.06 8.04 -10.35
N LEU A 91 -3.25 8.58 -9.15
CA LEU A 91 -3.98 7.91 -8.09
C LEU A 91 -5.49 7.99 -8.37
N PRO A 92 -6.18 6.86 -8.65
CA PRO A 92 -7.62 6.90 -8.90
C PRO A 92 -8.37 7.30 -7.63
N GLU A 93 -9.20 8.31 -7.75
CA GLU A 93 -9.94 8.83 -6.61
C GLU A 93 -10.80 7.77 -5.92
N ILE A 94 -11.42 6.89 -6.72
CA ILE A 94 -12.29 5.83 -6.19
C ILE A 94 -11.54 4.83 -5.30
N GLU A 95 -10.23 4.67 -5.49
CA GLU A 95 -9.44 3.71 -4.71
C GLU A 95 -9.01 4.25 -3.35
N VAL A 96 -9.12 5.55 -3.12
CA VAL A 96 -8.62 6.19 -1.90
C VAL A 96 -9.71 6.83 -1.05
N LYS A 97 -10.96 6.53 -1.33
CA LYS A 97 -12.09 7.04 -0.55
C LYS A 97 -12.63 6.01 0.43
#